data_7a7215bed1837430d608502b0a99e30f
#
_entry.id   7a7215bed1837430d608502b0a99e30f
#
_cell.length_a   1.000
_cell.length_b   1.000
_cell.length_c   1.000
_cell.angle_alpha   90.00
_cell.angle_beta   90.00
_cell.angle_gamma   90.00
#
_symmetry.space_group_name_H-M   'P 1'
#
loop_
_entity.id
_entity.type
_entity.pdbx_description
1 polymer ?
#
loop_
_entity_poly.entity_id
_entity_poly.type
_entity_poly.pdbx_seq_one_letter_code
_entity_poly.pdbx_strand_id
1 'polypeptide(L)'
;MIGWYFYDGGWLLPTCGFVVGYLTNLIALKIIFEPVEPKPIFCGLCGPKFQGLFLTRQDAVSEIFGEINAKEVLNTPALWDAILTGPRKHNFMALLRAHAIIFTENLAGGMKPVVVATLGADKFKKMKEDIAVKTMEQLPSIIHHSYEYTDEALQMQKTITEAMKKLTSAEFEGVLHPVFQEDELKLILVGAALGLAVGFAQLYLLFQPFWE
;
A
#
# COMPACT_ATOMS: atom_id res chain seq x y z
N MET A 1 24.41 3.06 39.98
CA MET A 1 25.12 3.47 41.20
C MET A 1 26.55 2.91 41.29
N ILE A 2 26.79 1.63 41.11
CA ILE A 2 28.13 1.01 41.26
C ILE A 2 29.17 1.63 40.28
N GLY A 3 28.81 1.90 39.03
CA GLY A 3 29.71 2.50 38.03
C GLY A 3 30.09 3.95 38.32
N TRP A 4 29.24 4.72 39.03
CA TRP A 4 29.49 6.10 39.42
C TRP A 4 30.57 6.22 40.49
N TYR A 5 30.65 5.23 41.34
CA TYR A 5 31.67 5.21 42.42
C TYR A 5 33.12 5.00 41.90
N PHE A 6 33.25 4.41 40.71
CA PHE A 6 34.55 4.10 40.09
C PHE A 6 34.95 5.04 38.94
N TYR A 7 34.07 5.96 38.53
CA TYR A 7 34.33 6.81 37.36
C TYR A 7 33.83 8.26 37.60
N ASP A 8 34.78 9.16 37.77
CA ASP A 8 34.56 10.59 38.03
C ASP A 8 34.10 11.36 36.77
N GLY A 9 33.55 10.71 35.79
CA GLY A 9 33.14 11.28 34.50
C GLY A 9 31.65 11.54 34.41
N GLY A 10 31.21 12.80 34.50
CA GLY A 10 29.82 13.21 34.29
C GLY A 10 29.19 12.81 32.97
N TRP A 11 29.97 12.27 32.04
CA TRP A 11 29.52 11.78 30.73
C TRP A 11 28.98 10.34 30.72
N LEU A 12 29.14 9.59 31.80
CA LEU A 12 28.71 8.17 31.85
C LEU A 12 27.20 8.04 31.69
N LEU A 13 26.41 8.91 32.35
CA LEU A 13 24.94 8.83 32.25
C LEU A 13 24.40 9.18 30.87
N PRO A 14 24.81 10.29 30.22
CA PRO A 14 24.41 10.61 28.86
C PRO A 14 24.84 9.55 27.84
N THR A 15 26.06 9.01 27.95
CA THR A 15 26.53 7.95 27.06
C THR A 15 25.76 6.65 27.22
N CYS A 16 25.50 6.21 28.44
CA CYS A 16 24.66 5.05 28.71
C CYS A 16 23.23 5.27 28.21
N GLY A 17 22.67 6.46 28.43
CA GLY A 17 21.34 6.82 27.90
C GLY A 17 21.28 6.72 26.38
N PHE A 18 22.28 7.26 25.68
CA PHE A 18 22.39 7.14 24.22
C PHE A 18 22.46 5.70 23.77
N VAL A 19 23.34 4.88 24.33
CA VAL A 19 23.52 3.47 23.96
C VAL A 19 22.25 2.67 24.24
N VAL A 20 21.62 2.86 25.39
CA VAL A 20 20.38 2.17 25.75
C VAL A 20 19.26 2.58 24.79
N GLY A 21 19.07 3.86 24.51
CA GLY A 21 18.05 4.34 23.59
C GLY A 21 18.25 3.82 22.17
N TYR A 22 19.49 3.80 21.69
CA TYR A 22 19.85 3.22 20.38
C TYR A 22 19.54 1.73 20.33
N LEU A 23 20.04 0.94 21.28
CA LEU A 23 19.87 -0.52 21.31
C LEU A 23 18.41 -0.93 21.49
N THR A 24 17.67 -0.23 22.33
CA THR A 24 16.26 -0.53 22.59
C THR A 24 15.43 -0.38 21.33
N ASN A 25 15.60 0.73 20.59
CA ASN A 25 14.88 0.94 19.34
C ASN A 25 15.30 -0.04 18.25
N LEU A 26 16.60 -0.32 18.13
CA LEU A 26 17.09 -1.30 17.17
C LEU A 26 16.53 -2.71 17.45
N ILE A 27 16.52 -3.13 18.72
CA ILE A 27 15.95 -4.42 19.12
C ILE A 27 14.44 -4.44 18.90
N ALA A 28 13.73 -3.34 19.22
CA ALA A 28 12.29 -3.25 19.03
C ALA A 28 11.91 -3.42 17.55
N LEU A 29 12.60 -2.74 16.64
CA LEU A 29 12.37 -2.89 15.20
C LEU A 29 12.65 -4.30 14.71
N LYS A 30 13.75 -4.90 15.16
CA LYS A 30 14.05 -6.31 14.83
C LYS A 30 12.98 -7.28 15.32
N ILE A 31 12.46 -7.10 16.52
CA ILE A 31 11.41 -7.96 17.07
C ILE A 31 10.10 -7.82 16.29
N ILE A 32 9.82 -6.65 15.74
CA ILE A 32 8.61 -6.39 14.94
C ILE A 32 8.65 -7.17 13.62
N PHE A 33 9.77 -7.17 12.91
CA PHE A 33 9.88 -7.73 11.56
C PHE A 33 10.61 -9.07 11.50
N GLU A 34 11.51 -9.37 12.45
CA GLU A 34 12.31 -10.57 12.46
C GLU A 34 11.97 -11.49 13.66
N PRO A 35 12.09 -12.80 13.52
CA PRO A 35 12.38 -13.54 12.30
C PRO A 35 11.14 -13.66 11.38
N VAL A 36 11.37 -13.67 10.07
CA VAL A 36 10.30 -13.79 9.07
C VAL A 36 9.59 -15.13 9.18
N GLU A 37 10.34 -16.21 9.35
CA GLU A 37 9.78 -17.54 9.58
C GLU A 37 9.73 -17.87 11.09
N PRO A 38 8.68 -18.57 11.53
CA PRO A 38 8.55 -18.94 12.94
C PRO A 38 9.69 -19.85 13.38
N LYS A 39 10.58 -19.36 14.26
CA LYS A 39 11.70 -20.11 14.83
C LYS A 39 11.41 -20.51 16.28
N PRO A 40 11.75 -21.76 16.69
CA PRO A 40 11.61 -22.17 18.08
C PRO A 40 12.62 -21.43 18.97
N ILE A 41 12.16 -20.84 20.07
CA ILE A 41 12.99 -20.05 21.00
C ILE A 41 13.99 -20.93 21.77
N PHE A 42 13.62 -22.18 22.06
CA PHE A 42 14.48 -23.13 22.81
C PHE A 42 14.86 -24.34 21.96
N CYS A 43 16.14 -24.50 21.75
CA CYS A 43 16.87 -25.68 21.28
C CYS A 43 16.03 -26.81 20.62
N GLY A 44 15.31 -26.47 19.55
CA GLY A 44 14.85 -27.43 18.54
C GLY A 44 13.70 -28.41 18.89
N LEU A 45 13.29 -28.62 20.15
CA LEU A 45 12.40 -29.74 20.47
C LEU A 45 11.02 -29.36 21.06
N CYS A 46 10.89 -28.34 21.89
CA CYS A 46 9.61 -27.98 22.49
C CYS A 46 9.65 -26.53 23.02
N GLY A 47 9.17 -25.56 22.27
CA GLY A 47 9.09 -24.20 22.76
C GLY A 47 8.09 -23.37 21.93
N PRO A 48 7.60 -22.24 22.46
CA PRO A 48 6.80 -21.33 21.69
C PRO A 48 7.61 -20.86 20.47
N LYS A 49 6.96 -20.88 19.30
CA LYS A 49 7.56 -20.36 18.07
C LYS A 49 7.55 -18.84 18.14
N PHE A 50 8.71 -18.24 17.91
CA PHE A 50 8.84 -16.79 17.80
C PHE A 50 8.87 -16.40 16.33
N GLN A 51 8.06 -15.44 15.99
CA GLN A 51 7.98 -14.80 14.67
C GLN A 51 7.81 -13.31 14.88
N GLY A 52 8.22 -12.49 13.92
CA GLY A 52 8.04 -11.04 13.99
C GLY A 52 6.60 -10.69 14.35
N LEU A 53 6.42 -9.78 15.30
CA LEU A 53 5.08 -9.41 15.83
C LEU A 53 4.13 -8.92 14.73
N PHE A 54 4.67 -8.26 13.72
CA PHE A 54 3.92 -7.79 12.57
C PHE A 54 3.39 -8.95 11.73
N LEU A 55 4.22 -9.97 11.52
CA LEU A 55 3.88 -11.16 10.74
C LEU A 55 2.87 -12.06 11.44
N THR A 56 2.91 -12.13 12.76
CA THR A 56 1.90 -12.88 13.52
C THR A 56 0.50 -12.26 13.43
N ARG A 57 0.39 -11.00 13.02
CA ARG A 57 -0.86 -10.28 12.85
C ARG A 57 -1.25 -10.09 11.38
N GLN A 58 -0.71 -10.91 10.48
CA GLN A 58 -0.94 -10.81 9.03
C GLN A 58 -2.42 -10.70 8.69
N ASP A 59 -3.29 -11.50 9.29
CA ASP A 59 -4.73 -11.47 9.01
C ASP A 59 -5.36 -10.11 9.34
N ALA A 60 -5.09 -9.59 10.53
CA ALA A 60 -5.63 -8.31 10.98
C ALA A 60 -5.08 -7.13 10.13
N VAL A 61 -3.79 -7.15 9.82
CA VAL A 61 -3.18 -6.13 8.96
C VAL A 61 -3.75 -6.20 7.55
N SER A 62 -3.96 -7.40 7.01
CA SER A 62 -4.55 -7.61 5.68
C SER A 62 -5.98 -7.05 5.60
N GLU A 63 -6.79 -7.20 6.65
CA GLU A 63 -8.14 -6.64 6.71
C GLU A 63 -8.13 -5.11 6.69
N ILE A 64 -7.32 -4.50 7.55
CA ILE A 64 -7.19 -3.04 7.61
C ILE A 64 -6.62 -2.49 6.31
N PHE A 65 -5.59 -3.14 5.76
CA PHE A 65 -4.98 -2.75 4.50
C PHE A 65 -5.97 -2.83 3.33
N GLY A 66 -6.75 -3.92 3.26
CA GLY A 66 -7.80 -4.10 2.25
C GLY A 66 -8.89 -3.04 2.35
N GLU A 67 -9.34 -2.73 3.58
CA GLU A 67 -10.35 -1.69 3.81
C GLU A 67 -9.87 -0.30 3.39
N ILE A 68 -8.69 0.12 3.85
CA ILE A 68 -8.14 1.44 3.54
C ILE A 68 -7.89 1.57 2.03
N ASN A 69 -7.29 0.57 1.39
CA ASN A 69 -7.00 0.64 -0.04
C ASN A 69 -8.28 0.65 -0.88
N ALA A 70 -9.27 -0.16 -0.56
CA ALA A 70 -10.54 -0.17 -1.29
C ALA A 70 -11.30 1.16 -1.15
N LYS A 71 -11.22 1.79 0.02
CA LYS A 71 -11.97 3.02 0.31
C LYS A 71 -11.28 4.26 -0.21
N GLU A 72 -9.97 4.40 0.01
CA GLU A 72 -9.25 5.64 -0.23
C GLU A 72 -8.47 5.65 -1.57
N VAL A 73 -7.99 4.49 -2.02
CA VAL A 73 -7.08 4.42 -3.18
C VAL A 73 -7.74 3.78 -4.39
N LEU A 74 -8.35 2.60 -4.22
CA LEU A 74 -8.89 1.78 -5.30
C LEU A 74 -10.43 1.78 -5.31
N ASN A 75 -11.06 2.88 -4.90
CA ASN A 75 -12.51 2.99 -5.01
C ASN A 75 -12.94 3.06 -6.49
N THR A 76 -14.14 2.60 -6.76
CA THR A 76 -14.68 2.51 -8.13
C THR A 76 -14.63 3.82 -8.91
N PRO A 77 -14.99 4.99 -8.33
CA PRO A 77 -14.84 6.27 -9.02
C PRO A 77 -13.40 6.58 -9.42
N ALA A 78 -12.44 6.42 -8.50
CA ALA A 78 -11.03 6.70 -8.77
C ALA A 78 -10.44 5.76 -9.83
N LEU A 79 -10.86 4.48 -9.82
CA LEU A 79 -10.45 3.51 -10.83
C LEU A 79 -10.90 3.94 -12.23
N TRP A 80 -12.17 4.28 -12.38
CA TRP A 80 -12.72 4.73 -13.67
C TRP A 80 -12.15 6.07 -14.09
N ASP A 81 -11.93 7.00 -13.17
CA ASP A 81 -11.26 8.27 -13.48
C ASP A 81 -9.85 8.03 -14.01
N ALA A 82 -9.08 7.17 -13.38
CA ALA A 82 -7.73 6.81 -13.84
C ALA A 82 -7.74 6.17 -15.24
N ILE A 83 -8.75 5.38 -15.59
CA ILE A 83 -8.91 4.79 -16.93
C ILE A 83 -9.27 5.88 -17.96
N LEU A 84 -10.19 6.80 -17.62
CA LEU A 84 -10.72 7.78 -18.54
C LEU A 84 -9.82 9.00 -18.74
N THR A 85 -9.06 9.39 -17.70
CA THR A 85 -8.23 10.61 -17.70
C THR A 85 -6.73 10.32 -17.68
N GLY A 86 -6.33 9.10 -17.33
CA GLY A 86 -4.95 8.67 -17.17
C GLY A 86 -4.10 8.77 -18.44
N PRO A 87 -2.77 8.57 -18.33
CA PRO A 87 -1.83 8.79 -19.44
C PRO A 87 -2.08 7.87 -20.65
N ARG A 88 -2.75 6.76 -20.47
CA ARG A 88 -3.10 5.80 -21.53
C ARG A 88 -4.53 5.92 -22.05
N LYS A 89 -5.25 6.98 -21.69
CA LYS A 89 -6.64 7.22 -22.15
C LYS A 89 -6.80 7.11 -23.66
N HIS A 90 -5.83 7.57 -24.43
CA HIS A 90 -5.88 7.52 -25.90
C HIS A 90 -5.97 6.09 -26.43
N ASN A 91 -5.25 5.13 -25.81
CA ASN A 91 -5.29 3.73 -26.19
C ASN A 91 -6.66 3.11 -25.89
N PHE A 92 -7.23 3.43 -24.73
CA PHE A 92 -8.56 3.00 -24.33
C PHE A 92 -9.64 3.55 -25.27
N MET A 93 -9.59 4.86 -25.57
CA MET A 93 -10.52 5.51 -26.48
C MET A 93 -10.40 4.97 -27.92
N ALA A 94 -9.18 4.71 -28.40
CA ALA A 94 -8.95 4.11 -29.72
C ALA A 94 -9.54 2.70 -29.79
N LEU A 95 -9.34 1.88 -28.76
CA LEU A 95 -9.93 0.54 -28.65
C LEU A 95 -11.45 0.60 -28.68
N LEU A 96 -12.04 1.48 -27.87
CA LEU A 96 -13.48 1.66 -27.78
C LEU A 96 -14.09 2.07 -29.13
N ARG A 97 -13.45 3.06 -29.80
CA ARG A 97 -13.85 3.53 -31.14
C ARG A 97 -13.82 2.41 -32.16
N ALA A 98 -12.75 1.62 -32.18
CA ALA A 98 -12.63 0.48 -33.08
C ALA A 98 -13.76 -0.55 -32.86
N HIS A 99 -14.05 -0.87 -31.59
CA HIS A 99 -15.14 -1.78 -31.25
C HIS A 99 -16.52 -1.23 -31.57
N ALA A 100 -16.77 0.07 -31.37
CA ALA A 100 -18.04 0.71 -31.73
C ALA A 100 -18.28 0.64 -33.25
N ILE A 101 -17.24 0.85 -34.07
CA ILE A 101 -17.32 0.71 -35.51
C ILE A 101 -17.62 -0.73 -35.94
N ILE A 102 -16.90 -1.70 -35.38
CA ILE A 102 -17.10 -3.13 -35.63
C ILE A 102 -18.52 -3.56 -35.21
N PHE A 103 -18.96 -3.11 -34.03
CA PHE A 103 -20.29 -3.39 -33.52
C PHE A 103 -21.38 -2.88 -34.46
N THR A 104 -21.24 -1.66 -34.95
CA THR A 104 -22.18 -1.06 -35.93
C THR A 104 -22.18 -1.82 -37.26
N GLU A 105 -21.02 -2.29 -37.72
CA GLU A 105 -20.94 -3.15 -38.90
C GLU A 105 -21.64 -4.49 -38.71
N ASN A 106 -21.46 -5.12 -37.55
CA ASN A 106 -22.11 -6.39 -37.23
C ASN A 106 -23.63 -6.25 -37.07
N LEU A 107 -24.10 -5.12 -36.51
CA LEU A 107 -25.54 -4.83 -36.46
C LEU A 107 -26.15 -4.69 -37.85
N ALA A 108 -25.44 -4.07 -38.78
CA ALA A 108 -25.89 -4.00 -40.17
C ALA A 108 -25.96 -5.41 -40.81
N GLY A 109 -25.08 -6.34 -40.40
CA GLY A 109 -25.09 -7.75 -40.75
C GLY A 109 -25.37 -8.03 -42.23
N GLY A 110 -26.30 -8.97 -42.50
CA GLY A 110 -26.74 -9.28 -43.85
C GLY A 110 -27.49 -8.16 -44.59
N MET A 111 -27.94 -7.13 -43.88
CA MET A 111 -28.59 -5.93 -44.48
C MET A 111 -27.60 -4.87 -44.93
N LYS A 112 -26.31 -5.02 -44.66
CA LYS A 112 -25.25 -4.06 -45.04
C LYS A 112 -25.31 -3.69 -46.55
N PRO A 113 -25.49 -4.64 -47.51
CA PRO A 113 -25.60 -4.28 -48.92
C PRO A 113 -26.81 -3.36 -49.21
N VAL A 114 -27.94 -3.64 -48.56
CA VAL A 114 -29.17 -2.84 -48.72
C VAL A 114 -29.01 -1.43 -48.15
N VAL A 115 -28.42 -1.34 -46.96
CA VAL A 115 -28.14 -0.08 -46.28
C VAL A 115 -27.14 0.76 -47.08
N VAL A 116 -26.10 0.17 -47.63
CA VAL A 116 -25.12 0.84 -48.49
C VAL A 116 -25.70 1.25 -49.80
N ALA A 117 -26.58 0.44 -50.41
CA ALA A 117 -27.27 0.80 -51.65
C ALA A 117 -28.25 1.94 -51.49
N THR A 118 -28.93 2.04 -50.33
CA THR A 118 -29.93 3.10 -50.08
C THR A 118 -29.31 4.40 -49.58
N LEU A 119 -28.35 4.32 -48.67
CA LEU A 119 -27.70 5.50 -48.03
C LEU A 119 -26.43 6.00 -48.75
N GLY A 120 -25.78 5.11 -49.49
CA GLY A 120 -24.45 5.33 -50.07
C GLY A 120 -23.33 4.96 -49.12
N ALA A 121 -22.21 4.49 -49.65
CA ALA A 121 -21.07 4.03 -48.88
C ALA A 121 -20.45 5.13 -47.96
N ASP A 122 -20.38 6.35 -48.45
CA ASP A 122 -19.81 7.47 -47.71
C ASP A 122 -20.67 7.88 -46.49
N LYS A 123 -22.01 7.89 -46.68
CA LYS A 123 -22.93 8.20 -45.58
C LYS A 123 -22.94 7.09 -44.55
N PHE A 124 -22.83 5.84 -44.97
CA PHE A 124 -22.70 4.71 -44.01
C PHE A 124 -21.40 4.77 -43.21
N LYS A 125 -20.28 5.13 -43.85
CA LYS A 125 -19.02 5.36 -43.17
C LYS A 125 -19.11 6.48 -42.14
N LYS A 126 -19.70 7.63 -42.54
CA LYS A 126 -19.91 8.76 -41.64
C LYS A 126 -20.80 8.40 -40.45
N MET A 127 -21.89 7.67 -40.71
CA MET A 127 -22.81 7.21 -39.65
C MET A 127 -22.08 6.33 -38.59
N LYS A 128 -21.19 5.41 -39.01
CA LYS A 128 -20.38 4.62 -38.08
C LYS A 128 -19.47 5.49 -37.22
N GLU A 129 -18.82 6.48 -37.83
CA GLU A 129 -17.97 7.43 -37.11
C GLU A 129 -18.78 8.29 -36.12
N ASP A 130 -19.95 8.80 -36.55
CA ASP A 130 -20.82 9.58 -35.67
C ASP A 130 -21.35 8.78 -34.49
N ILE A 131 -21.67 7.49 -34.69
CA ILE A 131 -22.06 6.56 -33.61
C ILE A 131 -20.88 6.35 -32.66
N ALA A 132 -19.69 6.11 -33.18
CA ALA A 132 -18.51 5.92 -32.35
C ALA A 132 -18.19 7.16 -31.50
N VAL A 133 -18.25 8.36 -32.08
CA VAL A 133 -18.06 9.64 -31.39
C VAL A 133 -19.10 9.82 -30.29
N LYS A 134 -20.40 9.66 -30.61
CA LYS A 134 -21.47 9.77 -29.60
C LYS A 134 -21.35 8.77 -28.47
N THR A 135 -20.95 7.54 -28.79
CA THR A 135 -20.70 6.52 -27.75
C THR A 135 -19.60 6.97 -26.79
N MET A 136 -18.51 7.54 -27.33
CA MET A 136 -17.40 8.04 -26.50
C MET A 136 -17.80 9.27 -25.66
N GLU A 137 -18.62 10.15 -26.20
CA GLU A 137 -19.14 11.32 -25.46
C GLU A 137 -20.08 10.91 -24.31
N GLN A 138 -20.88 9.86 -24.51
CA GLN A 138 -21.81 9.35 -23.48
C GLN A 138 -21.15 8.39 -22.49
N LEU A 139 -19.95 7.91 -22.77
CA LEU A 139 -19.27 6.91 -21.97
C LEU A 139 -19.13 7.31 -20.48
N PRO A 140 -18.72 8.53 -20.11
CA PRO A 140 -18.61 8.91 -18.70
C PRO A 140 -19.93 8.78 -17.93
N SER A 141 -21.05 9.13 -18.58
CA SER A 141 -22.38 9.00 -17.99
C SER A 141 -22.77 7.52 -17.80
N ILE A 142 -22.51 6.68 -18.79
CA ILE A 142 -22.81 5.24 -18.71
C ILE A 142 -21.98 4.59 -17.60
N ILE A 143 -20.72 4.92 -17.49
CA ILE A 143 -19.81 4.41 -16.46
C ILE A 143 -20.28 4.82 -15.07
N HIS A 144 -20.73 6.06 -14.89
CA HIS A 144 -21.24 6.51 -13.60
C HIS A 144 -22.42 5.64 -13.11
N HIS A 145 -23.31 5.24 -14.01
CA HIS A 145 -24.42 4.33 -13.67
C HIS A 145 -23.95 2.91 -13.37
N SER A 146 -22.74 2.55 -13.78
CA SER A 146 -22.15 1.22 -13.54
C SER A 146 -21.34 1.14 -12.26
N TYR A 147 -21.21 2.22 -11.47
CA TYR A 147 -20.35 2.24 -10.27
C TYR A 147 -20.76 1.20 -9.25
N GLU A 148 -22.06 1.14 -8.94
CA GLU A 148 -22.61 0.18 -7.97
C GLU A 148 -22.32 -1.27 -8.41
N TYR A 149 -22.62 -1.57 -9.68
CA TYR A 149 -22.30 -2.89 -10.25
C TYR A 149 -20.81 -3.21 -10.23
N THR A 150 -19.96 -2.23 -10.54
CA THR A 150 -18.50 -2.42 -10.55
C THR A 150 -17.97 -2.70 -9.15
N ASP A 151 -18.50 -1.99 -8.15
CA ASP A 151 -18.12 -2.17 -6.74
C ASP A 151 -18.51 -3.56 -6.23
N GLU A 152 -19.76 -3.98 -6.51
CA GLU A 152 -20.24 -5.30 -6.16
C GLU A 152 -19.48 -6.43 -6.89
N ALA A 153 -19.17 -6.23 -8.18
CA ALA A 153 -18.48 -7.23 -8.99
C ALA A 153 -17.00 -7.39 -8.62
N LEU A 154 -16.30 -6.30 -8.32
CA LEU A 154 -14.88 -6.32 -8.00
C LEU A 154 -14.61 -6.69 -6.54
N GLN A 155 -15.51 -6.31 -5.61
CA GLN A 155 -15.34 -6.55 -4.17
C GLN A 155 -13.91 -6.23 -3.70
N MET A 156 -13.42 -5.03 -4.04
CA MET A 156 -11.99 -4.67 -3.94
C MET A 156 -11.42 -4.94 -2.55
N GLN A 157 -12.16 -4.57 -1.49
CA GLN A 157 -11.75 -4.85 -0.12
C GLN A 157 -11.49 -6.35 0.09
N LYS A 158 -12.46 -7.19 -0.24
CA LYS A 158 -12.34 -8.63 -0.08
C LYS A 158 -11.23 -9.22 -0.92
N THR A 159 -11.13 -8.80 -2.18
CA THR A 159 -10.11 -9.26 -3.11
C THR A 159 -8.70 -8.95 -2.61
N ILE A 160 -8.46 -7.72 -2.14
CA ILE A 160 -7.16 -7.31 -1.59
C ILE A 160 -6.87 -8.08 -0.29
N THR A 161 -7.83 -8.13 0.63
CA THR A 161 -7.68 -8.83 1.90
C THR A 161 -7.34 -10.31 1.69
N GLU A 162 -8.07 -11.01 0.82
CA GLU A 162 -7.80 -12.43 0.55
C GLU A 162 -6.46 -12.65 -0.15
N ALA A 163 -6.08 -11.76 -1.05
CA ALA A 163 -4.76 -11.80 -1.69
C ALA A 163 -3.64 -11.63 -0.67
N MET A 164 -3.75 -10.65 0.23
CA MET A 164 -2.77 -10.39 1.29
C MET A 164 -2.66 -11.54 2.30
N LYS A 165 -3.80 -12.16 2.67
CA LYS A 165 -3.83 -13.33 3.58
C LYS A 165 -3.18 -14.57 2.97
N LYS A 166 -3.17 -14.70 1.64
CA LYS A 166 -2.55 -15.83 0.94
C LYS A 166 -1.05 -15.70 0.74
N LEU A 167 -0.49 -14.53 0.96
CA LEU A 167 0.95 -14.32 0.88
C LEU A 167 1.68 -15.16 1.92
N THR A 168 2.84 -15.68 1.55
CA THR A 168 3.78 -16.24 2.52
C THR A 168 4.31 -15.12 3.44
N SER A 169 4.80 -15.46 4.62
CA SER A 169 5.36 -14.47 5.55
C SER A 169 6.44 -13.61 4.91
N ALA A 170 7.28 -14.21 4.05
CA ALA A 170 8.33 -13.49 3.34
C ALA A 170 7.77 -12.52 2.27
N GLU A 171 6.75 -12.92 1.52
CA GLU A 171 6.10 -12.05 0.55
C GLU A 171 5.34 -10.91 1.24
N PHE A 172 4.66 -11.20 2.34
CA PHE A 172 3.94 -10.21 3.13
C PHE A 172 4.89 -9.17 3.73
N GLU A 173 6.01 -9.62 4.29
CA GLU A 173 7.08 -8.74 4.78
C GLU A 173 7.64 -7.89 3.63
N GLY A 174 7.94 -8.49 2.47
CA GLY A 174 8.47 -7.80 1.31
C GLY A 174 7.54 -6.72 0.73
N VAL A 175 6.22 -6.81 0.93
CA VAL A 175 5.25 -5.78 0.51
C VAL A 175 5.25 -4.59 1.46
N LEU A 176 5.36 -4.82 2.76
CA LEU A 176 5.13 -3.80 3.78
C LEU A 176 6.41 -3.25 4.42
N HIS A 177 7.43 -4.07 4.59
CA HIS A 177 8.71 -3.66 5.19
C HIS A 177 9.36 -2.48 4.47
N PRO A 178 9.41 -2.39 3.13
CA PRO A 178 10.01 -1.25 2.44
C PRO A 178 9.41 0.10 2.83
N VAL A 179 8.14 0.13 3.21
CA VAL A 179 7.47 1.36 3.66
C VAL A 179 8.04 1.86 4.99
N PHE A 180 8.45 0.94 5.87
CA PHE A 180 9.02 1.26 7.19
C PHE A 180 10.53 1.44 7.13
N GLN A 181 11.20 0.82 6.18
CA GLN A 181 12.66 0.78 6.08
C GLN A 181 13.30 2.17 5.96
N GLU A 182 12.65 3.12 5.29
CA GLU A 182 13.12 4.51 5.19
C GLU A 182 13.13 5.22 6.55
N ASP A 183 12.25 4.85 7.46
CA ASP A 183 12.09 5.49 8.77
C ASP A 183 12.80 4.73 9.90
N GLU A 184 13.24 3.50 9.69
CA GLU A 184 13.92 2.70 10.71
C GLU A 184 15.12 3.42 11.31
N LEU A 185 15.99 3.96 10.46
CA LEU A 185 17.18 4.68 10.89
C LEU A 185 16.83 5.95 11.68
N LYS A 186 15.78 6.66 11.25
CA LYS A 186 15.28 7.85 11.94
C LYS A 186 14.76 7.49 13.34
N LEU A 187 13.98 6.40 13.45
CA LEU A 187 13.44 5.92 14.72
C LEU A 187 14.55 5.52 15.70
N ILE A 188 15.60 4.82 15.22
CA ILE A 188 16.75 4.45 16.02
C ILE A 188 17.49 5.69 16.51
N LEU A 189 17.72 6.68 15.65
CA LEU A 189 18.41 7.93 16.01
C LEU A 189 17.60 8.79 16.99
N VAL A 190 16.28 8.86 16.81
CA VAL A 190 15.40 9.55 17.75
C VAL A 190 15.45 8.89 19.13
N GLY A 191 15.42 7.55 19.19
CA GLY A 191 15.59 6.82 20.46
C GLY A 191 16.93 7.11 21.14
N ALA A 192 18.00 7.12 20.36
CA ALA A 192 19.34 7.47 20.86
C ALA A 192 19.40 8.93 21.39
N ALA A 193 18.82 9.89 20.67
CA ALA A 193 18.76 11.29 21.07
C ALA A 193 17.92 11.50 22.34
N LEU A 194 16.77 10.82 22.44
CA LEU A 194 15.95 10.85 23.66
C LEU A 194 16.68 10.23 24.85
N GLY A 195 17.36 9.10 24.65
CA GLY A 195 18.17 8.45 25.68
C GLY A 195 19.30 9.37 26.17
N LEU A 196 19.96 10.08 25.25
CA LEU A 196 20.97 11.09 25.57
C LEU A 196 20.38 12.23 26.40
N ALA A 197 19.24 12.78 25.99
CA ALA A 197 18.55 13.87 26.69
C ALA A 197 18.16 13.47 28.12
N VAL A 198 17.59 12.26 28.28
CA VAL A 198 17.28 11.72 29.62
C VAL A 198 18.53 11.51 30.43
N GLY A 199 19.64 11.04 29.87
CA GLY A 199 20.92 10.90 30.55
C GLY A 199 21.46 12.23 31.05
N PHE A 200 21.36 13.30 30.27
CA PHE A 200 21.70 14.68 30.73
C PHE A 200 20.75 15.17 31.81
N ALA A 201 19.43 14.96 31.64
CA ALA A 201 18.48 15.36 32.67
C ALA A 201 18.73 14.65 34.00
N GLN A 202 19.07 13.37 33.99
CA GLN A 202 19.46 12.62 35.18
C GLN A 202 20.74 13.17 35.80
N LEU A 203 21.75 13.52 35.01
CA LEU A 203 22.99 14.12 35.47
C LEU A 203 22.73 15.42 36.21
N TYR A 204 21.97 16.34 35.58
CA TYR A 204 21.73 17.67 36.14
C TYR A 204 20.73 17.70 37.30
N LEU A 205 19.66 16.90 37.23
CA LEU A 205 18.58 16.95 38.21
C LEU A 205 18.83 16.09 39.44
N LEU A 206 19.50 14.93 39.26
CA LEU A 206 19.68 13.96 40.35
C LEU A 206 21.07 13.97 40.96
N PHE A 207 22.10 14.36 40.21
CA PHE A 207 23.49 14.22 40.68
C PHE A 207 24.25 15.53 40.87
N GLN A 208 23.83 16.66 40.29
CA GLN A 208 24.45 17.96 40.54
C GLN A 208 24.32 18.46 42.01
N PRO A 209 23.18 18.23 42.73
CA PRO A 209 23.08 18.66 44.10
C PRO A 209 24.06 17.98 45.09
N PHE A 210 24.80 16.98 44.66
CA PHE A 210 25.77 16.25 45.48
C PHE A 210 27.23 16.69 45.27
N TRP A 211 27.46 17.77 44.49
CA TRP A 211 28.78 18.28 44.15
C TRP A 211 29.10 19.64 44.82
N GLU A 212 28.15 20.24 45.55
CA GLU A 212 28.35 21.37 46.46
C GLU A 212 28.51 20.86 47.90
#